data_e717d0e069bbd2538ce563b710787fe3
#
_entry.id   e717d0e069bbd2538ce563b710787fe3
#
_cell.length_a   1.000
_cell.length_b   1.000
_cell.length_c   1.000
_cell.angle_alpha   90.00
_cell.angle_beta   90.00
_cell.angle_gamma   90.00
#
_symmetry.space_group_name_H-M   'P 1'
#
loop_
_entity.id
_entity.type
_entity.pdbx_description
1 polymer ?
#
loop_
_entity_poly.entity_id
_entity_poly.type
_entity_poly.pdbx_seq_one_letter_code
_entity_poly.pdbx_strand_id
1 'polypeptide(L)'
;MVRMRCREEQAPTGKSMGECIISLRGWHPALAQAELSALFPTGRVEQLSSPRLARITCKGDEQEFTIAAGIEATFQHGVNTPWIDEASLLNEIKNHLQMYSHGNASCAVHAWKHGEGISDCSRTTLAGNIGGVLSRMNAVIDLEQPERIFGVLLDGHSQTVTYGWLMDGGPKGDSSTGRRASQRPFFKPVSLEPRLARLAVNLACGPLAEGTCLDPMTGTGGFTIEAVLSERTAVGIDLDLEMIEGARRNLEWAGSNVDPFVQGDATDVRASLPEGFPVPFSGTVLDPPYGRNSHGSMDHSILLQKTLLSAADVTQGGLVLILPSEPRPDCIERALSRDERPPLKHYSWQELEGILESTSWTYQKAWYIAVHGSLGRVLIFATNALQD
;
A
#
# COMPACT_ATOMS: atom_id res chain seq x y z
N MET A 1 -24.82 49.66 3.73
CA MET A 1 -25.36 48.50 3.01
C MET A 1 -24.47 48.26 1.79
N VAL A 2 -23.40 47.51 1.92
CA VAL A 2 -22.47 47.17 0.82
C VAL A 2 -22.59 45.67 0.60
N ARG A 3 -23.16 45.30 -0.54
CA ARG A 3 -23.27 43.91 -0.98
C ARG A 3 -21.91 43.43 -1.47
N MET A 4 -21.24 42.56 -0.70
CA MET A 4 -20.15 41.71 -1.20
C MET A 4 -20.72 40.66 -2.14
N ARG A 5 -20.37 40.73 -3.41
CA ARG A 5 -20.56 39.64 -4.37
C ARG A 5 -19.47 38.58 -4.08
N CYS A 6 -19.88 37.44 -3.58
CA CYS A 6 -19.05 36.24 -3.67
C CYS A 6 -18.88 35.88 -5.15
N ARG A 7 -17.65 35.85 -5.63
CA ARG A 7 -17.30 35.17 -6.88
C ARG A 7 -17.38 33.68 -6.61
N GLU A 8 -18.33 33.04 -7.25
CA GLU A 8 -18.30 31.57 -7.41
C GLU A 8 -17.09 31.25 -8.31
N GLU A 9 -16.02 30.72 -7.72
CA GLU A 9 -14.98 30.05 -8.48
C GLU A 9 -15.61 28.77 -9.05
N GLN A 10 -15.81 28.74 -10.35
CA GLN A 10 -16.19 27.56 -11.09
C GLN A 10 -15.06 26.53 -10.93
N ALA A 11 -15.36 25.41 -10.29
CA ALA A 11 -14.49 24.25 -10.27
C ALA A 11 -14.17 23.82 -11.72
N PRO A 12 -12.91 23.51 -12.04
CA PRO A 12 -12.53 23.08 -13.38
C PRO A 12 -13.21 21.75 -13.69
N THR A 13 -14.10 21.79 -14.67
CA THR A 13 -14.78 20.63 -15.22
C THR A 13 -13.78 19.72 -15.95
N GLY A 14 -13.72 18.45 -15.56
CA GLY A 14 -13.17 17.37 -16.34
C GLY A 14 -11.64 17.37 -16.49
N LYS A 15 -10.90 16.97 -15.46
CA LYS A 15 -9.49 16.61 -15.62
C LYS A 15 -9.38 15.41 -16.57
N SER A 16 -8.62 15.56 -17.66
CA SER A 16 -8.30 14.47 -18.57
C SER A 16 -7.52 13.38 -17.82
N MET A 17 -7.78 12.12 -18.14
CA MET A 17 -6.93 11.02 -17.68
C MET A 17 -5.48 11.29 -18.09
N GLY A 18 -4.57 11.25 -17.14
CA GLY A 18 -3.14 11.42 -17.34
C GLY A 18 -2.40 10.11 -17.12
N GLU A 19 -1.17 10.03 -17.59
CA GLU A 19 -0.28 8.92 -17.30
C GLU A 19 0.70 9.33 -16.19
N CYS A 20 0.82 8.45 -15.19
CA CYS A 20 1.82 8.56 -14.14
C CYS A 20 2.74 7.36 -14.20
N ILE A 21 4.02 7.55 -13.88
CA ILE A 21 4.93 6.45 -13.59
C ILE A 21 5.12 6.35 -12.09
N ILE A 22 5.00 5.14 -11.59
CA ILE A 22 5.07 4.82 -10.17
C ILE A 22 6.38 4.08 -9.89
N SER A 23 7.17 4.60 -8.97
CA SER A 23 8.29 3.89 -8.37
C SER A 23 7.78 3.11 -7.16
N LEU A 24 8.04 1.79 -7.16
CA LEU A 24 7.63 0.88 -6.10
C LEU A 24 8.79 0.64 -5.10
N ARG A 25 8.44 0.46 -3.84
CA ARG A 25 9.40 0.12 -2.79
C ARG A 25 10.02 -1.26 -3.03
N GLY A 26 11.33 -1.37 -2.80
CA GLY A 26 12.12 -2.57 -3.14
C GLY A 26 11.91 -3.76 -2.20
N TRP A 27 11.23 -3.61 -1.04
CA TRP A 27 11.08 -4.71 -0.09
C TRP A 27 10.18 -5.85 -0.61
N HIS A 28 9.15 -5.54 -1.40
CA HIS A 28 8.28 -6.53 -2.04
C HIS A 28 7.55 -5.95 -3.27
N PRO A 29 8.22 -5.80 -4.42
CA PRO A 29 7.63 -5.15 -5.59
C PRO A 29 6.35 -5.82 -6.10
N ALA A 30 6.27 -7.16 -6.07
CA ALA A 30 5.08 -7.89 -6.52
C ALA A 30 3.84 -7.60 -5.66
N LEU A 31 4.01 -7.47 -4.35
CA LEU A 31 2.92 -7.15 -3.44
C LEU A 31 2.53 -5.66 -3.56
N ALA A 32 3.51 -4.76 -3.76
CA ALA A 32 3.25 -3.35 -4.04
C ALA A 32 2.49 -3.14 -5.36
N GLN A 33 2.79 -3.95 -6.39
CA GLN A 33 2.03 -3.96 -7.65
C GLN A 33 0.59 -4.44 -7.45
N ALA A 34 0.36 -5.46 -6.62
CA ALA A 34 -0.98 -5.94 -6.30
C ALA A 34 -1.79 -4.89 -5.55
N GLU A 35 -1.20 -4.20 -4.56
CA GLU A 35 -1.80 -3.06 -3.88
C GLU A 35 -2.22 -1.97 -4.87
N LEU A 36 -1.31 -1.59 -5.79
CA LEU A 36 -1.58 -0.59 -6.81
C LEU A 36 -2.77 -0.97 -7.69
N SER A 37 -2.85 -2.23 -8.11
CA SER A 37 -3.97 -2.74 -8.92
C SER A 37 -5.29 -2.75 -8.15
N ALA A 38 -5.27 -3.01 -6.84
CA ALA A 38 -6.45 -2.96 -6.00
C ALA A 38 -6.94 -1.53 -5.76
N LEU A 39 -6.03 -0.58 -5.54
CA LEU A 39 -6.37 0.83 -5.33
C LEU A 39 -6.88 1.53 -6.60
N PHE A 40 -6.46 1.08 -7.78
CA PHE A 40 -6.81 1.67 -9.07
C PHE A 40 -7.46 0.65 -10.02
N PRO A 41 -8.61 0.07 -9.67
CA PRO A 41 -9.24 -1.02 -10.44
C PRO A 41 -9.70 -0.56 -11.84
N THR A 42 -10.03 0.72 -12.00
CA THR A 42 -10.39 1.32 -13.30
C THR A 42 -9.19 1.85 -14.07
N GLY A 43 -8.03 1.96 -13.41
CA GLY A 43 -6.78 2.37 -14.01
C GLY A 43 -6.12 1.19 -14.71
N ARG A 44 -5.51 1.46 -15.88
CA ARG A 44 -4.63 0.46 -16.48
C ARG A 44 -3.27 0.51 -15.78
N VAL A 45 -2.96 -0.49 -15.00
CA VAL A 45 -1.65 -0.67 -14.39
C VAL A 45 -0.80 -1.56 -15.30
N GLU A 46 0.28 -0.99 -15.81
CA GLU A 46 1.22 -1.66 -16.70
C GLU A 46 2.60 -1.74 -16.05
N GLN A 47 3.15 -2.94 -15.92
CA GLN A 47 4.53 -3.11 -15.49
C GLN A 47 5.49 -2.61 -16.57
N LEU A 48 6.49 -1.82 -16.18
CA LEU A 48 7.59 -1.43 -17.04
C LEU A 48 8.73 -2.48 -17.03
N SER A 49 9.83 -2.19 -17.70
CA SER A 49 10.99 -3.10 -17.78
C SER A 49 11.61 -3.43 -16.42
N SER A 50 11.50 -2.53 -15.45
CA SER A 50 11.91 -2.77 -14.06
C SER A 50 10.75 -3.37 -13.24
N PRO A 51 11.00 -4.36 -12.37
CA PRO A 51 9.99 -4.91 -11.47
C PRO A 51 9.53 -3.86 -10.42
N ARG A 52 10.25 -2.76 -10.29
CA ARG A 52 9.95 -1.66 -9.37
C ARG A 52 9.31 -0.44 -10.05
N LEU A 53 8.95 -0.55 -11.32
CA LEU A 53 8.32 0.54 -12.07
C LEU A 53 7.02 0.08 -12.69
N ALA A 54 5.97 0.86 -12.50
CA ALA A 54 4.68 0.67 -13.13
C ALA A 54 4.21 1.97 -13.78
N ARG A 55 3.49 1.86 -14.89
CA ARG A 55 2.73 2.97 -15.48
C ARG A 55 1.27 2.82 -15.08
N ILE A 56 0.63 3.92 -14.74
CA ILE A 56 -0.80 3.93 -14.45
C ILE A 56 -1.49 5.06 -15.23
N THR A 57 -2.64 4.75 -15.80
CA THR A 57 -3.53 5.75 -16.39
C THR A 57 -4.61 6.08 -15.35
N CYS A 58 -4.62 7.30 -14.85
CA CYS A 58 -5.50 7.76 -13.79
C CYS A 58 -5.81 9.26 -13.94
N LYS A 59 -6.67 9.79 -13.07
CA LYS A 59 -6.97 11.24 -13.07
C LYS A 59 -5.86 12.09 -12.46
N GLY A 60 -4.91 11.47 -11.76
CA GLY A 60 -3.67 12.09 -11.28
C GLY A 60 -3.78 12.88 -9.97
N ASP A 61 -4.92 12.85 -9.31
CA ASP A 61 -5.17 13.53 -8.03
C ASP A 61 -5.88 12.62 -7.01
N GLU A 62 -5.81 11.32 -7.22
CA GLU A 62 -6.41 10.35 -6.32
C GLU A 62 -5.67 10.30 -4.99
N GLN A 63 -6.43 10.33 -3.89
CA GLN A 63 -5.90 10.19 -2.53
C GLN A 63 -5.23 8.82 -2.31
N GLU A 64 -5.57 7.83 -3.12
CA GLU A 64 -4.99 6.49 -3.11
C GLU A 64 -3.46 6.50 -3.21
N PHE A 65 -2.86 7.47 -3.94
CA PHE A 65 -1.40 7.62 -3.98
C PHE A 65 -0.80 7.94 -2.61
N THR A 66 -1.53 8.61 -1.73
CA THR A 66 -1.05 8.99 -0.40
C THR A 66 -1.12 7.85 0.61
N ILE A 67 -2.12 6.97 0.47
CA ILE A 67 -2.34 5.85 1.38
C ILE A 67 -1.57 4.59 1.00
N ALA A 68 -1.12 4.47 -0.25
CA ALA A 68 -0.42 3.29 -0.73
C ALA A 68 0.91 3.07 0.01
N ALA A 69 1.08 1.89 0.60
CA ALA A 69 2.27 1.52 1.36
C ALA A 69 3.44 1.07 0.46
N GLY A 70 3.12 0.52 -0.71
CA GLY A 70 4.09 0.02 -1.68
C GLY A 70 4.67 1.08 -2.62
N ILE A 71 4.10 2.30 -2.67
CA ILE A 71 4.58 3.39 -3.51
C ILE A 71 5.77 4.10 -2.83
N GLU A 72 6.85 4.28 -3.57
CA GLU A 72 8.00 5.11 -3.19
C GLU A 72 7.87 6.55 -3.71
N ALA A 73 7.54 6.70 -5.00
CA ALA A 73 7.33 8.00 -5.63
C ALA A 73 6.37 7.89 -6.83
N THR A 74 5.67 8.99 -7.12
CA THR A 74 4.78 9.11 -8.27
C THR A 74 5.27 10.25 -9.16
N PHE A 75 5.58 9.92 -10.42
CA PHE A 75 6.00 10.86 -11.44
C PHE A 75 4.80 11.27 -12.29
N GLN A 76 4.34 12.47 -12.10
CA GLN A 76 3.30 13.08 -12.94
C GLN A 76 3.89 13.41 -14.32
N HIS A 77 3.21 13.02 -15.39
CA HIS A 77 3.72 13.08 -16.76
C HIS A 77 5.09 12.38 -16.89
N GLY A 78 5.26 11.29 -16.15
CA GLY A 78 6.53 10.56 -16.08
C GLY A 78 6.93 9.96 -17.41
N VAL A 79 8.24 9.98 -17.68
CA VAL A 79 8.87 9.31 -18.83
C VAL A 79 9.85 8.28 -18.29
N ASN A 80 9.84 7.08 -18.86
CA ASN A 80 10.85 6.05 -18.65
C ASN A 80 11.55 5.80 -19.98
N THR A 81 12.85 6.06 -20.03
CA THR A 81 13.66 5.97 -21.26
C THR A 81 14.93 5.14 -21.00
N PRO A 82 15.43 4.38 -21.98
CA PRO A 82 16.73 3.72 -21.86
C PRO A 82 17.84 4.76 -21.65
N TRP A 83 18.82 4.42 -20.81
CA TRP A 83 20.02 5.21 -20.69
C TRP A 83 20.90 5.07 -21.94
N ILE A 84 21.27 6.16 -22.55
CA ILE A 84 22.22 6.25 -23.67
C ILE A 84 23.45 7.03 -23.21
N ASP A 85 23.26 8.32 -22.98
CA ASP A 85 24.24 9.25 -22.43
C ASP A 85 23.55 10.46 -21.79
N GLU A 86 24.32 11.23 -21.04
CA GLU A 86 23.78 12.37 -20.29
C GLU A 86 23.29 13.50 -21.21
N ALA A 87 23.94 13.74 -22.35
CA ALA A 87 23.58 14.81 -23.25
C ALA A 87 22.22 14.56 -23.91
N SER A 88 21.99 13.33 -24.36
CA SER A 88 20.72 12.86 -24.90
C SER A 88 19.59 13.00 -23.85
N LEU A 89 19.82 12.52 -22.64
CA LEU A 89 18.85 12.63 -21.54
C LEU A 89 18.51 14.08 -21.21
N LEU A 90 19.51 14.97 -21.10
CA LEU A 90 19.28 16.38 -20.80
C LEU A 90 18.47 17.08 -21.91
N ASN A 91 18.64 16.68 -23.17
CA ASN A 91 17.83 17.20 -24.27
C ASN A 91 16.37 16.72 -24.19
N GLU A 92 16.14 15.43 -23.86
CA GLU A 92 14.80 14.90 -23.64
C GLU A 92 14.11 15.60 -22.47
N ILE A 93 14.81 15.77 -21.34
CA ILE A 93 14.30 16.47 -20.15
C ILE A 93 13.96 17.94 -20.48
N LYS A 94 14.80 18.61 -21.26
CA LYS A 94 14.51 19.99 -21.70
C LYS A 94 13.21 20.07 -22.50
N ASN A 95 12.99 19.14 -23.43
CA ASN A 95 11.76 19.09 -24.21
C ASN A 95 10.54 18.79 -23.32
N HIS A 96 10.68 17.87 -22.37
CA HIS A 96 9.66 17.55 -21.38
C HIS A 96 9.28 18.77 -20.54
N LEU A 97 10.27 19.51 -20.04
CA LEU A 97 10.06 20.72 -19.23
C LEU A 97 9.42 21.88 -20.04
N GLN A 98 9.63 21.93 -21.36
CA GLN A 98 8.91 22.87 -22.24
C GLN A 98 7.43 22.51 -22.36
N MET A 99 7.11 21.21 -22.37
CA MET A 99 5.73 20.72 -22.47
C MET A 99 5.00 20.80 -21.13
N TYR A 100 5.67 20.46 -20.04
CA TYR A 100 5.14 20.39 -18.69
C TYR A 100 5.88 21.36 -17.76
N SER A 101 5.60 22.65 -17.94
CA SER A 101 6.27 23.75 -17.26
C SER A 101 6.10 23.70 -15.74
N HIS A 102 7.08 24.23 -15.01
CA HIS A 102 7.01 24.50 -13.57
C HIS A 102 6.07 25.67 -13.21
N GLY A 103 5.62 26.46 -14.19
CA GLY A 103 4.89 27.72 -13.95
C GLY A 103 5.80 28.74 -13.26
N ASN A 104 5.31 29.35 -12.18
CA ASN A 104 6.06 30.31 -11.35
C ASN A 104 6.60 29.67 -10.05
N ALA A 105 6.47 28.35 -9.89
CA ALA A 105 6.86 27.64 -8.68
C ALA A 105 8.37 27.55 -8.53
N SER A 106 8.87 27.66 -7.28
CA SER A 106 10.25 27.33 -6.97
C SER A 106 10.47 25.82 -7.10
N CYS A 107 11.68 25.42 -7.53
CA CYS A 107 11.95 24.05 -7.92
C CYS A 107 13.23 23.49 -7.30
N ALA A 108 13.23 22.19 -7.03
CA ALA A 108 14.43 21.40 -6.81
C ALA A 108 14.46 20.19 -7.74
N VAL A 109 15.65 19.59 -7.87
CA VAL A 109 15.85 18.30 -8.55
C VAL A 109 16.22 17.26 -7.53
N HIS A 110 15.49 16.15 -7.47
CA HIS A 110 15.82 15.02 -6.62
C HIS A 110 16.18 13.81 -7.48
N ALA A 111 17.42 13.31 -7.33
CA ALA A 111 17.89 12.13 -8.04
C ALA A 111 18.21 10.99 -7.07
N TRP A 112 17.67 9.80 -7.37
CA TRP A 112 17.98 8.57 -6.59
C TRP A 112 18.15 7.37 -7.51
N LYS A 113 18.45 6.21 -6.93
CA LYS A 113 18.72 4.99 -7.70
C LYS A 113 17.99 3.77 -7.15
N HIS A 114 17.67 2.84 -8.03
CA HIS A 114 17.33 1.47 -7.71
C HIS A 114 18.54 0.55 -7.98
N GLY A 115 18.80 -0.33 -7.02
CA GLY A 115 19.97 -1.22 -7.07
C GLY A 115 21.29 -0.44 -7.15
N GLU A 116 22.21 -0.90 -7.97
CA GLU A 116 23.52 -0.25 -8.16
C GLU A 116 23.41 1.09 -8.91
N GLY A 117 22.27 1.33 -9.57
CA GLY A 117 22.09 2.47 -10.47
C GLY A 117 22.77 2.23 -11.83
N ILE A 118 23.07 3.29 -12.54
CA ILE A 118 23.74 3.26 -13.85
C ILE A 118 25.21 3.62 -13.65
N SER A 119 26.14 2.76 -14.07
CA SER A 119 27.58 2.87 -13.75
C SER A 119 28.21 4.20 -14.19
N ASP A 120 27.82 4.68 -15.37
CA ASP A 120 28.42 5.86 -15.98
C ASP A 120 27.63 7.15 -15.71
N CYS A 121 26.72 7.12 -14.72
CA CYS A 121 25.84 8.23 -14.38
C CYS A 121 25.95 8.61 -12.89
N SER A 122 26.46 9.79 -12.62
CA SER A 122 26.48 10.37 -11.27
C SER A 122 25.17 11.06 -10.94
N ARG A 123 24.44 10.59 -9.93
CA ARG A 123 23.20 11.22 -9.46
C ARG A 123 23.34 12.71 -9.17
N THR A 124 24.40 13.06 -8.45
CA THR A 124 24.65 14.44 -8.01
C THR A 124 24.96 15.35 -9.20
N THR A 125 25.79 14.87 -10.12
CA THR A 125 26.13 15.63 -11.33
C THR A 125 24.91 15.83 -12.20
N LEU A 126 24.14 14.76 -12.45
CA LEU A 126 22.93 14.78 -13.23
C LEU A 126 21.87 15.74 -12.64
N ALA A 127 21.64 15.65 -11.31
CA ALA A 127 20.72 16.57 -10.63
C ALA A 127 21.14 18.05 -10.79
N GLY A 128 22.44 18.33 -10.65
CA GLY A 128 22.99 19.67 -10.86
C GLY A 128 22.81 20.18 -12.30
N ASN A 129 23.05 19.31 -13.29
CA ASN A 129 22.91 19.67 -14.72
C ASN A 129 21.43 19.91 -15.09
N ILE A 130 20.49 19.12 -14.55
CA ILE A 130 19.04 19.35 -14.73
C ILE A 130 18.62 20.64 -14.01
N GLY A 131 19.11 20.91 -12.80
CA GLY A 131 18.90 22.20 -12.12
C GLY A 131 19.39 23.38 -12.97
N GLY A 132 20.52 23.23 -13.65
CA GLY A 132 21.00 24.20 -14.64
C GLY A 132 20.08 24.36 -15.87
N VAL A 133 19.40 23.30 -16.32
CA VAL A 133 18.37 23.41 -17.37
C VAL A 133 17.18 24.20 -16.85
N LEU A 134 16.65 23.89 -15.68
CA LEU A 134 15.54 24.61 -15.05
C LEU A 134 15.86 26.09 -14.85
N SER A 135 17.06 26.41 -14.34
CA SER A 135 17.51 27.80 -14.14
C SER A 135 17.56 28.59 -15.46
N ARG A 136 18.04 27.98 -16.55
CA ARG A 136 18.02 28.60 -17.89
C ARG A 136 16.60 28.80 -18.46
N MET A 137 15.62 28.09 -17.90
CA MET A 137 14.19 28.25 -18.21
C MET A 137 13.49 29.21 -17.22
N ASN A 138 14.26 30.00 -16.48
CA ASN A 138 13.81 31.00 -15.50
C ASN A 138 13.13 30.38 -14.24
N ALA A 139 13.36 29.11 -13.94
CA ALA A 139 12.91 28.54 -12.67
C ALA A 139 13.74 29.09 -11.51
N VAL A 140 13.09 29.42 -10.39
CA VAL A 140 13.74 29.69 -9.11
C VAL A 140 14.15 28.37 -8.49
N ILE A 141 15.45 28.18 -8.28
CA ILE A 141 15.95 26.96 -7.63
C ILE A 141 15.97 27.18 -6.12
N ASP A 142 15.21 26.35 -5.40
CA ASP A 142 15.15 26.33 -3.94
C ASP A 142 15.41 24.87 -3.47
N LEU A 143 16.52 24.67 -2.74
CA LEU A 143 16.92 23.36 -2.28
C LEU A 143 16.40 23.05 -0.86
N GLU A 144 15.86 24.04 -0.15
CA GLU A 144 15.39 23.88 1.22
C GLU A 144 13.89 23.66 1.27
N GLN A 145 13.11 24.48 0.58
CA GLN A 145 11.64 24.45 0.59
C GLN A 145 11.06 24.63 -0.84
N PRO A 146 11.39 23.74 -1.77
CA PRO A 146 10.87 23.86 -3.13
C PRO A 146 9.36 23.59 -3.16
N GLU A 147 8.62 24.41 -3.93
CA GLU A 147 7.19 24.19 -4.18
C GLU A 147 6.95 22.99 -5.10
N ARG A 148 7.91 22.68 -6.00
CA ARG A 148 7.85 21.52 -6.89
C ARG A 148 9.20 20.82 -6.97
N ILE A 149 9.17 19.49 -7.05
CA ILE A 149 10.38 18.68 -7.20
C ILE A 149 10.33 17.93 -8.53
N PHE A 150 11.37 18.11 -9.34
CA PHE A 150 11.59 17.28 -10.52
C PHE A 150 12.40 16.06 -10.13
N GLY A 151 11.77 14.88 -10.25
CA GLY A 151 12.36 13.61 -9.90
C GLY A 151 13.15 12.98 -11.03
N VAL A 152 14.27 12.33 -10.69
CA VAL A 152 15.06 11.52 -11.63
C VAL A 152 15.50 10.24 -10.93
N LEU A 153 15.04 9.11 -11.44
CA LEU A 153 15.38 7.79 -10.92
C LEU A 153 16.24 7.02 -11.91
N LEU A 154 17.41 6.60 -11.46
CA LEU A 154 18.34 5.75 -12.20
C LEU A 154 18.09 4.28 -11.81
N ASP A 155 17.52 3.49 -12.73
CA ASP A 155 17.27 2.08 -12.49
C ASP A 155 18.38 1.21 -13.07
N GLY A 156 19.21 0.64 -12.19
CA GLY A 156 20.33 -0.22 -12.60
C GLY A 156 19.90 -1.59 -13.10
N HIS A 157 18.70 -2.05 -12.74
CA HIS A 157 18.20 -3.35 -13.20
C HIS A 157 17.81 -3.31 -14.68
N SER A 158 17.05 -2.31 -15.08
CA SER A 158 16.57 -2.16 -16.46
C SER A 158 17.45 -1.24 -17.32
N GLN A 159 18.48 -0.61 -16.75
CA GLN A 159 19.33 0.41 -17.40
C GLN A 159 18.48 1.52 -18.02
N THR A 160 17.47 1.99 -17.28
CA THR A 160 16.56 3.07 -17.68
C THR A 160 16.61 4.23 -16.71
N VAL A 161 16.22 5.40 -17.22
CA VAL A 161 16.02 6.60 -16.41
C VAL A 161 14.54 6.96 -16.43
N THR A 162 13.98 7.17 -15.24
CA THR A 162 12.61 7.69 -15.08
C THR A 162 12.69 9.12 -14.59
N TYR A 163 11.97 10.02 -15.24
CA TYR A 163 11.93 11.43 -14.84
C TYR A 163 10.53 12.03 -14.99
N GLY A 164 10.27 13.12 -14.26
CA GLY A 164 9.03 13.85 -14.27
C GLY A 164 8.81 14.65 -12.99
N TRP A 165 7.70 15.39 -12.92
CA TRP A 165 7.33 16.11 -11.70
C TRP A 165 6.83 15.14 -10.63
N LEU A 166 7.40 15.23 -9.43
CA LEU A 166 6.98 14.38 -8.33
C LEU A 166 5.68 14.91 -7.70
N MET A 167 4.77 13.99 -7.46
CA MET A 167 3.65 14.22 -6.55
C MET A 167 4.14 14.10 -5.11
N ASP A 168 3.51 14.81 -4.18
CA ASP A 168 3.76 14.74 -2.73
C ASP A 168 5.23 14.96 -2.31
N GLY A 169 5.98 15.77 -3.05
CA GLY A 169 7.30 16.25 -2.63
C GLY A 169 8.46 15.26 -2.75
N GLY A 170 8.29 14.08 -3.36
CA GLY A 170 9.42 13.20 -3.69
C GLY A 170 9.31 11.78 -3.17
N PRO A 171 10.43 11.03 -3.17
CA PRO A 171 10.42 9.67 -2.65
C PRO A 171 9.98 9.65 -1.19
N LYS A 172 8.86 8.98 -0.95
CA LYS A 172 8.28 8.88 0.40
C LYS A 172 9.25 8.11 1.29
N GLY A 173 9.63 8.70 2.40
CA GLY A 173 10.27 8.02 3.51
C GLY A 173 9.43 6.85 4.00
N ASP A 174 9.91 6.12 4.98
CA ASP A 174 9.10 5.09 5.63
C ASP A 174 8.00 5.75 6.45
N SER A 175 6.78 5.81 5.91
CA SER A 175 5.60 6.36 6.59
C SER A 175 5.20 5.56 7.84
N SER A 176 5.75 4.36 8.02
CA SER A 176 5.59 3.56 9.22
C SER A 176 6.62 3.89 10.32
N THR A 177 7.61 4.76 10.02
CA THR A 177 8.59 5.23 11.00
C THR A 177 7.87 5.87 12.17
N GLY A 178 8.18 5.43 13.39
CA GLY A 178 7.51 5.88 14.62
C GLY A 178 6.25 5.09 15.00
N ARG A 179 5.75 4.15 14.16
CA ARG A 179 4.58 3.31 14.49
C ARG A 179 4.88 1.82 14.55
N ARG A 180 6.16 1.43 14.58
CA ARG A 180 6.55 0.01 14.68
C ARG A 180 5.92 -0.62 15.91
N ALA A 181 5.59 -1.91 15.80
CA ALA A 181 4.94 -2.65 16.88
C ALA A 181 5.65 -2.50 18.23
N SER A 182 6.99 -2.53 18.26
CA SER A 182 7.81 -2.36 19.46
C SER A 182 7.78 -0.95 20.09
N GLN A 183 7.24 0.04 19.39
CA GLN A 183 7.11 1.43 19.87
C GLN A 183 5.72 1.72 20.42
N ARG A 184 4.77 0.81 20.24
CA ARG A 184 3.39 0.96 20.70
C ARG A 184 3.29 0.83 22.22
N PRO A 185 2.40 1.60 22.87
CA PRO A 185 2.15 1.48 24.33
C PRO A 185 1.72 0.07 24.76
N PHE A 186 0.97 -0.62 23.91
CA PHE A 186 0.58 -2.01 24.13
C PHE A 186 1.19 -2.89 23.02
N PHE A 187 2.15 -3.70 23.41
CA PHE A 187 2.93 -4.53 22.48
C PHE A 187 2.80 -6.02 22.82
N LYS A 188 2.64 -6.83 21.77
CA LYS A 188 2.79 -8.29 21.84
C LYS A 188 3.78 -8.72 20.74
N PRO A 189 4.64 -9.73 20.97
CA PRO A 189 5.75 -10.09 20.07
C PRO A 189 5.35 -10.48 18.65
N VAL A 190 4.09 -10.87 18.44
CA VAL A 190 3.54 -11.32 17.16
C VAL A 190 2.93 -10.18 16.31
N SER A 191 3.02 -8.94 16.77
CA SER A 191 2.41 -7.79 16.08
C SER A 191 2.99 -7.57 14.68
N LEU A 192 2.10 -7.20 13.73
CA LEU A 192 2.44 -7.00 12.34
C LEU A 192 3.20 -5.67 12.11
N GLU A 193 4.07 -5.66 11.11
CA GLU A 193 4.75 -4.45 10.66
C GLU A 193 3.74 -3.50 10.00
N PRO A 194 3.70 -2.19 10.36
CA PRO A 194 2.65 -1.26 9.92
C PRO A 194 2.51 -1.13 8.40
N ARG A 195 3.62 -1.16 7.66
CA ARG A 195 3.59 -1.10 6.20
C ARG A 195 2.89 -2.30 5.59
N LEU A 196 3.18 -3.50 6.10
CA LEU A 196 2.50 -4.71 5.66
C LEU A 196 1.01 -4.69 6.01
N ALA A 197 0.68 -4.20 7.21
CA ALA A 197 -0.72 -4.05 7.63
C ALA A 197 -1.48 -3.06 6.72
N ARG A 198 -0.89 -1.89 6.41
CA ARG A 198 -1.46 -0.92 5.49
C ARG A 198 -1.69 -1.49 4.10
N LEU A 199 -0.70 -2.20 3.57
CA LEU A 199 -0.77 -2.83 2.26
C LEU A 199 -1.86 -3.90 2.22
N ALA A 200 -1.95 -4.74 3.27
CA ALA A 200 -2.99 -5.76 3.39
C ALA A 200 -4.40 -5.14 3.39
N VAL A 201 -4.61 -4.06 4.16
CA VAL A 201 -5.86 -3.30 4.18
C VAL A 201 -6.20 -2.75 2.79
N ASN A 202 -5.24 -2.12 2.12
CA ASN A 202 -5.46 -1.56 0.78
C ASN A 202 -5.79 -2.64 -0.25
N LEU A 203 -5.11 -3.79 -0.18
CA LEU A 203 -5.36 -4.92 -1.07
C LEU A 203 -6.75 -5.54 -0.84
N ALA A 204 -7.17 -5.68 0.42
CA ALA A 204 -8.47 -6.25 0.76
C ALA A 204 -9.64 -5.30 0.41
N CYS A 205 -9.49 -4.01 0.72
CA CYS A 205 -10.58 -3.03 0.66
C CYS A 205 -10.68 -2.27 -0.66
N GLY A 206 -9.65 -2.30 -1.51
CA GLY A 206 -9.65 -1.56 -2.77
C GLY A 206 -9.61 -0.03 -2.60
N PRO A 207 -10.27 0.75 -3.48
CA PRO A 207 -10.26 2.21 -3.48
C PRO A 207 -10.75 2.82 -2.16
N LEU A 208 -10.28 4.04 -1.85
CA LEU A 208 -10.59 4.71 -0.58
C LEU A 208 -12.08 5.03 -0.44
N ALA A 209 -12.73 5.45 -1.52
CA ALA A 209 -14.14 5.87 -1.51
C ALA A 209 -15.13 4.79 -1.06
N GLU A 210 -14.77 3.51 -1.18
CA GLU A 210 -15.61 2.35 -0.84
C GLU A 210 -15.10 1.60 0.39
N GLY A 211 -14.02 2.11 0.99
CA GLY A 211 -13.15 1.39 1.89
C GLY A 211 -13.61 1.23 3.34
N THR A 212 -14.55 0.32 3.60
CA THR A 212 -14.81 -0.19 4.96
C THR A 212 -13.99 -1.47 5.21
N CYS A 213 -13.32 -1.56 6.36
CA CYS A 213 -12.41 -2.66 6.70
C CYS A 213 -12.88 -3.44 7.92
N LEU A 214 -12.95 -4.76 7.80
CA LEU A 214 -13.18 -5.67 8.93
C LEU A 214 -11.87 -6.37 9.33
N ASP A 215 -11.56 -6.35 10.62
CA ASP A 215 -10.46 -7.09 11.26
C ASP A 215 -11.05 -7.94 12.39
N PRO A 216 -11.49 -9.19 12.12
CA PRO A 216 -12.27 -9.98 13.08
C PRO A 216 -11.42 -10.59 14.20
N MET A 217 -10.08 -10.50 14.14
CA MET A 217 -9.15 -10.95 15.18
C MET A 217 -8.06 -9.89 15.39
N THR A 218 -8.48 -8.68 15.81
CA THR A 218 -7.66 -7.47 15.73
C THR A 218 -6.43 -7.47 16.65
N GLY A 219 -6.43 -8.25 17.72
CA GLY A 219 -5.33 -8.31 18.65
C GLY A 219 -4.90 -6.92 19.14
N THR A 220 -3.65 -6.53 18.87
CA THR A 220 -3.12 -5.22 19.24
C THR A 220 -3.55 -4.08 18.31
N GLY A 221 -4.48 -4.32 17.38
CA GLY A 221 -5.04 -3.33 16.46
C GLY A 221 -4.23 -3.09 15.19
N GLY A 222 -3.37 -4.04 14.77
CA GLY A 222 -2.41 -3.83 13.70
C GLY A 222 -3.01 -3.35 12.39
N PHE A 223 -4.00 -4.03 11.86
CA PHE A 223 -4.72 -3.67 10.64
C PHE A 223 -5.69 -2.51 10.85
N THR A 224 -6.48 -2.59 11.91
CA THR A 224 -7.51 -1.58 12.21
C THR A 224 -6.92 -0.19 12.38
N ILE A 225 -5.77 -0.04 13.05
CA ILE A 225 -5.04 1.23 13.19
C ILE A 225 -4.63 1.76 11.80
N GLU A 226 -4.05 0.93 10.96
CA GLU A 226 -3.62 1.37 9.64
C GLU A 226 -4.80 1.69 8.71
N ALA A 227 -5.94 1.01 8.85
CA ALA A 227 -7.17 1.36 8.15
C ALA A 227 -7.67 2.76 8.57
N VAL A 228 -7.81 3.02 9.86
CA VAL A 228 -8.23 4.33 10.39
C VAL A 228 -7.29 5.46 9.99
N LEU A 229 -5.97 5.24 10.08
CA LEU A 229 -4.96 6.22 9.67
C LEU A 229 -4.90 6.45 8.14
N SER A 230 -5.57 5.63 7.35
CA SER A 230 -5.82 5.86 5.92
C SER A 230 -7.22 6.38 5.63
N GLU A 231 -7.88 6.97 6.63
CA GLU A 231 -9.21 7.58 6.52
C GLU A 231 -10.33 6.59 6.14
N ARG A 232 -10.10 5.28 6.36
CA ARG A 232 -11.12 4.25 6.14
C ARG A 232 -11.96 4.06 7.40
N THR A 233 -13.24 3.79 7.22
CA THR A 233 -14.07 3.24 8.28
C THR A 233 -13.62 1.81 8.57
N ALA A 234 -13.36 1.47 9.82
CA ALA A 234 -12.87 0.15 10.21
C ALA A 234 -13.58 -0.39 11.44
N VAL A 235 -13.64 -1.71 11.57
CA VAL A 235 -14.04 -2.41 12.79
C VAL A 235 -13.01 -3.48 13.10
N GLY A 236 -12.46 -3.42 14.31
CA GLY A 236 -11.58 -4.45 14.88
C GLY A 236 -12.30 -5.20 15.98
N ILE A 237 -12.41 -6.52 15.85
CA ILE A 237 -13.06 -7.39 16.85
C ILE A 237 -11.99 -8.24 17.52
N ASP A 238 -12.09 -8.45 18.81
CA ASP A 238 -11.32 -9.44 19.55
C ASP A 238 -12.16 -9.98 20.71
N LEU A 239 -11.97 -11.27 21.03
CA LEU A 239 -12.64 -11.92 22.14
C LEU A 239 -12.10 -11.43 23.49
N ASP A 240 -10.82 -11.09 23.53
CA ASP A 240 -10.08 -10.66 24.72
C ASP A 240 -10.20 -9.16 24.93
N LEU A 241 -10.85 -8.76 26.02
CA LEU A 241 -10.99 -7.35 26.40
C LEU A 241 -9.63 -6.64 26.61
N GLU A 242 -8.59 -7.37 27.10
CA GLU A 242 -7.24 -6.78 27.23
C GLU A 242 -6.68 -6.36 25.88
N MET A 243 -6.93 -7.15 24.81
CA MET A 243 -6.54 -6.79 23.44
C MET A 243 -7.27 -5.55 22.96
N ILE A 244 -8.58 -5.49 23.16
CA ILE A 244 -9.41 -4.34 22.77
C ILE A 244 -8.94 -3.05 23.49
N GLU A 245 -8.72 -3.09 24.79
CA GLU A 245 -8.23 -1.92 25.54
C GLU A 245 -6.79 -1.54 25.12
N GLY A 246 -5.96 -2.52 24.83
CA GLY A 246 -4.62 -2.32 24.31
C GLY A 246 -4.61 -1.70 22.92
N ALA A 247 -5.49 -2.15 22.02
CA ALA A 247 -5.65 -1.60 20.68
C ALA A 247 -6.15 -0.15 20.69
N ARG A 248 -7.10 0.19 21.57
CA ARG A 248 -7.54 1.58 21.80
C ARG A 248 -6.38 2.49 22.20
N ARG A 249 -5.57 2.09 23.18
CA ARG A 249 -4.37 2.85 23.59
C ARG A 249 -3.36 3.01 22.44
N ASN A 250 -3.20 2.01 21.61
CA ASN A 250 -2.31 2.06 20.45
C ASN A 250 -2.82 3.04 19.39
N LEU A 251 -4.14 3.07 19.14
CA LEU A 251 -4.74 3.98 18.16
C LEU A 251 -4.70 5.45 18.64
N GLU A 252 -5.01 5.68 19.92
CA GLU A 252 -4.87 7.01 20.54
C GLU A 252 -3.41 7.51 20.45
N TRP A 253 -2.45 6.67 20.80
CA TRP A 253 -1.03 6.99 20.65
C TRP A 253 -0.64 7.28 19.18
N ALA A 254 -1.27 6.61 18.23
CA ALA A 254 -1.06 6.86 16.79
C ALA A 254 -1.73 8.16 16.30
N GLY A 255 -2.45 8.88 17.16
CA GLY A 255 -3.00 10.20 16.90
C GLY A 255 -4.47 10.22 16.45
N SER A 256 -5.22 9.15 16.65
CA SER A 256 -6.66 9.10 16.34
C SER A 256 -7.49 8.87 17.59
N ASN A 257 -8.63 9.57 17.68
CA ASN A 257 -9.55 9.50 18.81
C ASN A 257 -10.85 8.73 18.48
N VAL A 258 -10.94 8.09 17.32
CA VAL A 258 -12.08 7.23 16.99
C VAL A 258 -11.96 5.90 17.72
N ASP A 259 -13.07 5.24 18.02
CA ASP A 259 -13.09 3.92 18.65
C ASP A 259 -13.70 2.88 17.68
N PRO A 260 -12.89 2.20 16.88
CA PRO A 260 -13.33 1.17 15.96
C PRO A 260 -13.35 -0.23 16.60
N PHE A 261 -13.03 -0.37 17.89
CA PHE A 261 -12.78 -1.66 18.52
C PHE A 261 -13.99 -2.18 19.29
N VAL A 262 -14.32 -3.43 19.08
CA VAL A 262 -15.49 -4.12 19.67
C VAL A 262 -15.02 -5.43 20.31
N GLN A 263 -15.41 -5.70 21.56
CA GLN A 263 -15.25 -7.01 22.13
C GLN A 263 -16.31 -7.95 21.53
N GLY A 264 -15.90 -9.05 20.90
CA GLY A 264 -16.81 -9.97 20.23
C GLY A 264 -16.13 -11.25 19.76
N ASP A 265 -16.94 -12.14 19.18
CA ASP A 265 -16.48 -13.44 18.68
C ASP A 265 -16.35 -13.39 17.15
N ALA A 266 -15.15 -13.63 16.63
CA ALA A 266 -14.87 -13.69 15.19
C ALA A 266 -15.65 -14.78 14.45
N THR A 267 -16.13 -15.80 15.17
CA THR A 267 -16.97 -16.88 14.61
C THR A 267 -18.43 -16.47 14.43
N ASP A 268 -18.83 -15.31 14.98
CA ASP A 268 -20.15 -14.67 14.80
C ASP A 268 -19.98 -13.16 14.73
N VAL A 269 -19.40 -12.69 13.62
CA VAL A 269 -19.10 -11.26 13.38
C VAL A 269 -20.40 -10.45 13.42
N ARG A 270 -21.46 -10.94 12.78
CA ARG A 270 -22.74 -10.19 12.69
C ARG A 270 -23.33 -9.89 14.06
N ALA A 271 -23.31 -10.84 14.98
CA ALA A 271 -23.78 -10.63 16.36
C ALA A 271 -22.83 -9.75 17.18
N SER A 272 -21.56 -9.69 16.80
CA SER A 272 -20.54 -8.89 17.46
C SER A 272 -20.55 -7.41 17.04
N LEU A 273 -21.15 -7.07 15.88
CA LEU A 273 -21.23 -5.69 15.41
C LEU A 273 -22.22 -4.88 16.24
N PRO A 274 -21.99 -3.56 16.43
CA PRO A 274 -22.96 -2.64 17.02
C PRO A 274 -24.29 -2.68 16.25
N GLU A 275 -25.40 -2.52 16.96
CA GLU A 275 -26.74 -2.49 16.33
C GLU A 275 -26.81 -1.41 15.25
N GLY A 276 -27.28 -1.79 14.06
CA GLY A 276 -27.40 -0.89 12.91
C GLY A 276 -26.06 -0.56 12.22
N PHE A 277 -24.97 -1.25 12.56
CA PHE A 277 -23.71 -1.04 11.85
C PHE A 277 -23.86 -1.37 10.36
N PRO A 278 -23.39 -0.49 9.46
CA PRO A 278 -23.56 -0.71 8.03
C PRO A 278 -22.70 -1.88 7.52
N VAL A 279 -23.34 -2.82 6.85
CA VAL A 279 -22.72 -3.92 6.10
C VAL A 279 -23.21 -3.90 4.66
N PRO A 280 -22.49 -4.43 3.67
CA PRO A 280 -21.26 -5.21 3.80
C PRO A 280 -20.00 -4.35 3.93
N PHE A 281 -18.92 -4.96 4.48
CA PHE A 281 -17.57 -4.41 4.42
C PHE A 281 -16.99 -4.54 3.02
N SER A 282 -16.14 -3.58 2.63
CA SER A 282 -15.40 -3.62 1.35
C SER A 282 -14.27 -4.65 1.37
N GLY A 283 -13.75 -4.98 2.54
CA GLY A 283 -12.71 -6.01 2.67
C GLY A 283 -12.50 -6.47 4.11
N THR A 284 -11.97 -7.68 4.22
CA THR A 284 -11.59 -8.31 5.48
C THR A 284 -10.10 -8.59 5.50
N VAL A 285 -9.45 -8.30 6.62
CA VAL A 285 -8.06 -8.64 6.90
C VAL A 285 -7.98 -9.56 8.11
N LEU A 286 -7.14 -10.58 8.06
CA LEU A 286 -7.08 -11.59 9.10
C LEU A 286 -5.65 -12.11 9.30
N ASP A 287 -5.12 -11.97 10.52
CA ASP A 287 -3.89 -12.64 11.00
C ASP A 287 -4.28 -13.48 12.22
N PRO A 288 -4.82 -14.71 12.03
CA PRO A 288 -5.39 -15.50 13.12
C PRO A 288 -4.29 -15.93 14.09
N PRO A 289 -4.63 -16.18 15.38
CA PRO A 289 -3.65 -16.58 16.37
C PRO A 289 -3.07 -17.95 16.04
N TYR A 290 -1.73 -18.06 16.06
CA TYR A 290 -0.99 -19.29 15.86
C TYR A 290 -0.27 -19.69 17.14
N GLY A 291 -0.38 -20.95 17.55
CA GLY A 291 0.43 -21.50 18.61
C GLY A 291 -0.36 -22.18 19.72
N ARG A 292 0.39 -22.88 20.58
CA ARG A 292 -0.18 -23.73 21.65
C ARG A 292 -0.93 -22.97 22.75
N ASN A 293 -0.86 -21.64 22.76
CA ASN A 293 -1.46 -20.78 23.80
C ASN A 293 -2.64 -19.94 23.26
N SER A 294 -3.12 -20.20 22.03
CA SER A 294 -4.32 -19.56 21.52
C SER A 294 -5.55 -20.11 22.26
N HIS A 295 -6.34 -19.19 22.78
CA HIS A 295 -7.48 -19.45 23.65
C HIS A 295 -8.43 -20.54 23.15
N GLY A 296 -8.62 -21.57 23.98
CA GLY A 296 -9.71 -22.53 23.82
C GLY A 296 -9.31 -23.88 23.24
N SER A 297 -10.15 -24.87 23.45
CA SER A 297 -10.00 -26.26 22.99
C SER A 297 -10.37 -26.47 21.51
N MET A 298 -10.62 -25.38 20.74
CA MET A 298 -11.03 -25.48 19.34
C MET A 298 -9.81 -25.72 18.45
N ASP A 299 -9.94 -26.66 17.52
CA ASP A 299 -8.95 -26.89 16.47
C ASP A 299 -8.77 -25.63 15.60
N HIS A 300 -7.51 -25.30 15.24
CA HIS A 300 -7.18 -24.12 14.45
C HIS A 300 -7.90 -24.10 13.11
N SER A 301 -8.10 -25.26 12.48
CA SER A 301 -8.81 -25.36 11.20
C SER A 301 -10.29 -25.04 11.35
N ILE A 302 -10.92 -25.51 12.43
CA ILE A 302 -12.33 -25.22 12.72
C ILE A 302 -12.52 -23.73 13.05
N LEU A 303 -11.61 -23.14 13.83
CA LEU A 303 -11.66 -21.72 14.15
C LEU A 303 -11.52 -20.87 12.87
N LEU A 304 -10.52 -21.17 12.04
CA LEU A 304 -10.33 -20.47 10.77
C LEU A 304 -11.55 -20.60 9.87
N GLN A 305 -12.09 -21.81 9.70
CA GLN A 305 -13.29 -22.04 8.87
C GLN A 305 -14.50 -21.27 9.36
N LYS A 306 -14.79 -21.27 10.66
CA LYS A 306 -15.92 -20.52 11.23
C LYS A 306 -15.74 -19.01 11.08
N THR A 307 -14.53 -18.50 11.32
CA THR A 307 -14.21 -17.09 11.16
C THR A 307 -14.36 -16.64 9.71
N LEU A 308 -13.83 -17.41 8.77
CA LEU A 308 -13.95 -17.09 7.33
C LEU A 308 -15.40 -17.13 6.84
N LEU A 309 -16.19 -18.09 7.30
CA LEU A 309 -17.62 -18.17 6.99
C LEU A 309 -18.37 -16.95 7.53
N SER A 310 -18.14 -16.59 8.80
CA SER A 310 -18.77 -15.43 9.44
C SER A 310 -18.35 -14.12 8.79
N ALA A 311 -17.09 -13.98 8.39
CA ALA A 311 -16.60 -12.81 7.66
C ALA A 311 -17.19 -12.70 6.25
N ALA A 312 -17.37 -13.84 5.54
CA ALA A 312 -17.96 -13.85 4.20
C ALA A 312 -19.41 -13.33 4.19
N ASP A 313 -20.17 -13.61 5.25
CA ASP A 313 -21.57 -13.16 5.41
C ASP A 313 -21.72 -11.62 5.50
N VAL A 314 -20.67 -10.92 5.87
CA VAL A 314 -20.68 -9.47 6.08
C VAL A 314 -19.68 -8.72 5.20
N THR A 315 -18.94 -9.38 4.32
CA THR A 315 -17.93 -8.75 3.46
C THR A 315 -18.29 -8.93 2.00
N GLN A 316 -18.13 -7.86 1.25
CA GLN A 316 -18.45 -7.85 -0.16
C GLN A 316 -17.20 -7.90 -1.06
N GLY A 317 -16.04 -7.51 -0.60
CA GLY A 317 -14.83 -7.40 -1.41
C GLY A 317 -13.79 -8.49 -1.16
N GLY A 318 -12.56 -8.06 -0.95
CA GLY A 318 -11.42 -8.96 -0.78
C GLY A 318 -11.22 -9.45 0.65
N LEU A 319 -10.57 -10.60 0.74
CA LEU A 319 -9.96 -11.13 1.96
C LEU A 319 -8.45 -11.12 1.83
N VAL A 320 -7.76 -10.56 2.81
CA VAL A 320 -6.34 -10.80 3.01
C VAL A 320 -6.15 -11.62 4.27
N LEU A 321 -5.65 -12.84 4.08
CA LEU A 321 -5.31 -13.78 5.16
C LEU A 321 -3.79 -13.90 5.26
N ILE A 322 -3.22 -13.69 6.45
CA ILE A 322 -1.79 -13.89 6.70
C ILE A 322 -1.60 -15.17 7.51
N LEU A 323 -0.79 -16.10 6.99
CA LEU A 323 -0.49 -17.37 7.65
C LEU A 323 1.02 -17.54 7.85
N PRO A 324 1.46 -18.23 8.93
CA PRO A 324 2.86 -18.55 9.12
C PRO A 324 3.31 -19.64 8.14
N SER A 325 4.52 -19.46 7.61
CA SER A 325 5.16 -20.44 6.74
C SER A 325 6.55 -20.81 7.22
N GLU A 326 7.09 -21.88 6.66
CA GLU A 326 8.51 -22.18 6.80
C GLU A 326 9.35 -21.05 6.17
N PRO A 327 10.50 -20.73 6.76
CA PRO A 327 11.40 -19.75 6.18
C PRO A 327 11.94 -20.26 4.82
N ARG A 328 12.04 -19.37 3.86
CA ARG A 328 12.67 -19.64 2.57
C ARG A 328 13.95 -18.82 2.44
N PRO A 329 15.02 -19.37 1.82
CA PRO A 329 16.13 -18.55 1.37
C PRO A 329 15.59 -17.47 0.45
N ASP A 330 16.07 -16.24 0.59
CA ASP A 330 15.60 -15.09 -0.18
C ASP A 330 15.58 -15.37 -1.68
N CYS A 331 14.40 -15.26 -2.28
CA CYS A 331 14.26 -15.14 -3.71
C CYS A 331 14.45 -13.67 -4.08
N ILE A 332 15.63 -13.31 -4.49
CA ILE A 332 16.03 -11.93 -4.78
C ILE A 332 15.26 -11.34 -5.97
N GLU A 333 14.76 -12.18 -6.87
CA GLU A 333 13.96 -11.75 -8.04
C GLU A 333 12.59 -12.43 -8.03
N ARG A 334 11.62 -11.73 -7.46
CA ARG A 334 10.23 -12.16 -7.49
C ARG A 334 9.58 -11.68 -8.77
N ALA A 335 9.29 -12.62 -9.67
CA ALA A 335 8.45 -12.29 -10.82
C ALA A 335 7.09 -11.79 -10.34
N LEU A 336 6.63 -10.65 -10.83
CA LEU A 336 5.37 -10.01 -10.40
C LEU A 336 4.15 -10.90 -10.60
N SER A 337 4.18 -11.76 -11.60
CA SER A 337 3.12 -12.73 -11.92
C SER A 337 3.16 -14.00 -11.09
N ARG A 338 4.23 -14.26 -10.33
CA ARG A 338 4.42 -15.52 -9.62
C ARG A 338 3.47 -15.62 -8.42
N ASP A 339 2.80 -16.77 -8.33
CA ASP A 339 2.08 -17.21 -7.15
C ASP A 339 3.05 -17.95 -6.22
N GLU A 340 3.20 -17.46 -4.98
CA GLU A 340 4.19 -17.97 -4.02
C GLU A 340 3.52 -18.84 -2.97
N ARG A 341 3.68 -20.15 -3.10
CA ARG A 341 3.09 -21.17 -2.23
C ARG A 341 4.15 -21.93 -1.42
N PRO A 342 4.82 -21.30 -0.44
CA PRO A 342 5.72 -22.01 0.45
C PRO A 342 4.96 -22.96 1.36
N PRO A 343 5.62 -23.95 1.99
CA PRO A 343 4.98 -24.80 2.99
C PRO A 343 4.42 -23.96 4.15
N LEU A 344 3.14 -24.13 4.44
CA LEU A 344 2.48 -23.53 5.60
C LEU A 344 2.78 -24.34 6.86
N LYS A 345 2.81 -23.69 8.03
CA LYS A 345 3.14 -24.39 9.30
C LYS A 345 2.01 -25.25 9.84
N HIS A 346 0.76 -24.89 9.57
CA HIS A 346 -0.40 -25.53 10.20
C HIS A 346 -1.39 -26.13 9.21
N TYR A 347 -1.22 -25.89 7.92
CA TYR A 347 -2.11 -26.33 6.86
C TYR A 347 -1.31 -26.84 5.68
N SER A 348 -1.85 -27.77 4.92
CA SER A 348 -1.48 -27.96 3.52
C SER A 348 -2.22 -26.93 2.64
N TRP A 349 -1.71 -26.63 1.46
CA TRP A 349 -2.40 -25.76 0.52
C TRP A 349 -3.76 -26.33 0.10
N GLN A 350 -3.85 -27.65 -0.05
CA GLN A 350 -5.12 -28.32 -0.39
C GLN A 350 -6.18 -28.13 0.71
N GLU A 351 -5.81 -28.27 1.99
CA GLU A 351 -6.72 -28.02 3.11
C GLU A 351 -7.16 -26.56 3.15
N LEU A 352 -6.24 -25.62 2.97
CA LEU A 352 -6.55 -24.20 2.97
C LEU A 352 -7.49 -23.81 1.83
N GLU A 353 -7.24 -24.28 0.61
CA GLU A 353 -8.13 -24.06 -0.53
C GLU A 353 -9.53 -24.63 -0.28
N GLY A 354 -9.62 -25.84 0.27
CA GLY A 354 -10.90 -26.44 0.67
C GLY A 354 -11.63 -25.63 1.74
N ILE A 355 -10.91 -25.04 2.72
CA ILE A 355 -11.50 -24.12 3.71
C ILE A 355 -12.02 -22.86 3.03
N LEU A 356 -11.24 -22.23 2.17
CA LEU A 356 -11.66 -21.03 1.44
C LEU A 356 -12.92 -21.30 0.61
N GLU A 357 -12.91 -22.34 -0.20
CA GLU A 357 -14.06 -22.71 -1.04
C GLU A 357 -15.33 -22.99 -0.22
N SER A 358 -15.18 -23.75 0.88
CA SER A 358 -16.32 -24.08 1.77
C SER A 358 -16.89 -22.87 2.53
N THR A 359 -16.17 -21.74 2.54
CA THR A 359 -16.53 -20.51 3.21
C THR A 359 -16.78 -19.34 2.25
N SER A 360 -17.05 -19.64 0.98
CA SER A 360 -17.37 -18.66 -0.07
C SER A 360 -16.22 -17.71 -0.45
N TRP A 361 -14.96 -18.08 -0.20
CA TRP A 361 -13.81 -17.32 -0.64
C TRP A 361 -13.14 -18.00 -1.83
N THR A 362 -12.94 -17.27 -2.90
CA THR A 362 -12.21 -17.73 -4.09
C THR A 362 -10.75 -17.28 -4.00
N TYR A 363 -9.83 -18.23 -3.87
CA TYR A 363 -8.40 -17.99 -3.88
C TYR A 363 -7.97 -17.28 -5.16
N GLN A 364 -7.17 -16.23 -5.03
CA GLN A 364 -6.63 -15.46 -6.15
C GLN A 364 -5.11 -15.58 -6.25
N LYS A 365 -4.38 -15.29 -5.18
CA LYS A 365 -2.92 -15.25 -5.20
C LYS A 365 -2.31 -15.25 -3.79
N ALA A 366 -1.06 -15.68 -3.71
CA ALA A 366 -0.28 -15.61 -2.48
C ALA A 366 1.13 -15.02 -2.71
N TRP A 367 1.66 -14.39 -1.66
CA TRP A 367 3.01 -13.82 -1.63
C TRP A 367 3.73 -14.24 -0.35
N TYR A 368 4.98 -14.67 -0.51
CA TYR A 368 5.83 -14.99 0.63
C TYR A 368 6.48 -13.72 1.18
N ILE A 369 6.49 -13.59 2.51
CA ILE A 369 7.10 -12.49 3.24
C ILE A 369 8.11 -13.05 4.22
N ALA A 370 9.39 -12.70 4.03
CA ALA A 370 10.45 -13.06 4.98
C ALA A 370 10.27 -12.24 6.27
N VAL A 371 10.29 -12.92 7.42
CA VAL A 371 10.21 -12.26 8.75
C VAL A 371 11.56 -12.34 9.45
N HIS A 372 12.06 -13.56 9.70
CA HIS A 372 13.39 -13.82 10.24
C HIS A 372 13.80 -15.26 9.95
N GLY A 373 15.02 -15.66 10.37
CA GLY A 373 15.59 -16.98 10.02
C GLY A 373 14.79 -18.22 10.37
N SER A 374 13.78 -18.12 11.26
CA SER A 374 12.92 -19.25 11.67
C SER A 374 11.44 -19.06 11.35
N LEU A 375 11.05 -17.95 10.72
CA LEU A 375 9.66 -17.61 10.40
C LEU A 375 9.54 -16.89 9.08
N GLY A 376 8.72 -17.43 8.18
CA GLY A 376 8.11 -16.73 7.06
C GLY A 376 6.63 -16.49 7.30
N ARG A 377 6.05 -15.61 6.53
CA ARG A 377 4.60 -15.41 6.42
C ARG A 377 4.17 -15.53 4.97
N VAL A 378 2.96 -15.94 4.75
CA VAL A 378 2.32 -15.88 3.43
C VAL A 378 1.12 -14.96 3.55
N LEU A 379 1.08 -13.94 2.72
CA LEU A 379 -0.12 -13.14 2.50
C LEU A 379 -0.91 -13.78 1.37
N ILE A 380 -2.14 -14.14 1.65
CA ILE A 380 -3.07 -14.80 0.74
C ILE A 380 -4.19 -13.82 0.44
N PHE A 381 -4.49 -13.62 -0.82
CA PHE A 381 -5.60 -12.82 -1.29
C PHE A 381 -6.67 -13.72 -1.89
N ALA A 382 -7.90 -13.51 -1.46
CA ALA A 382 -9.09 -14.16 -1.98
C ALA A 382 -10.21 -13.13 -2.17
N THR A 383 -11.21 -13.46 -2.99
CA THR A 383 -12.39 -12.63 -3.22
C THR A 383 -13.65 -13.37 -2.77
N ASN A 384 -14.67 -12.65 -2.33
CA ASN A 384 -15.93 -13.27 -1.96
C ASN A 384 -16.67 -13.75 -3.22
N ALA A 385 -17.02 -15.05 -3.27
CA ALA A 385 -17.68 -15.69 -4.38
C ALA A 385 -19.17 -15.32 -4.52
N LEU A 386 -19.76 -14.62 -3.55
CA LEU A 386 -21.18 -14.21 -3.57
C LEU A 386 -21.42 -12.98 -4.47
N GLN A 387 -20.43 -12.54 -5.24
CA GLN A 387 -20.46 -11.33 -6.10
C GLN A 387 -20.53 -11.59 -7.61
N ASP A 388 -20.45 -12.83 -8.05
CA ASP A 388 -20.52 -13.21 -9.48
C ASP A 388 -21.94 -13.56 -9.92
#